data_05b202b3b060980507f3726f7568eef4
#
_entry.id   05b202b3b060980507f3726f7568eef4
#
_cell.length_a   1.000
_cell.length_b   1.000
_cell.length_c   1.000
_cell.angle_alpha   90.00
_cell.angle_beta   90.00
_cell.angle_gamma   90.00
#
_symmetry.space_group_name_H-M   'P 1'
#
loop_
_entity.id
_entity.type
_entity.pdbx_description
1 polymer ?
#
loop_
_entity_poly.entity_id
_entity_poly.type
_entity_poly.pdbx_seq_one_letter_code
_entity_poly.pdbx_strand_id
1 'polypeptide(L)'
;PAGTDGSPRGDDGPVVTELDPKTLAMPDWRGNNRLDSLRNIVSDGRVSLMFMVPGSNTVVRVNGTARLTADSALRARFERQGRQPATVIVIQIAEVYTQCARAVIRAGLWSRDDAEGLPSAGDILAEMSQGEEGGAAYDAAWPARAAKTMW
;
A
#
# COMPACT_ATOMS: atom_id res chain seq x y z
N PRO A 1 19.45 8.06 -9.14
CA PRO A 1 18.82 6.99 -9.88
C PRO A 1 17.55 6.57 -9.15
N ALA A 2 16.43 6.47 -9.88
CA ALA A 2 15.23 5.89 -9.33
C ALA A 2 15.53 4.43 -8.93
N GLY A 3 15.31 4.10 -7.69
CA GLY A 3 15.41 2.73 -7.19
C GLY A 3 14.12 1.96 -7.42
N THR A 4 14.11 0.69 -7.02
CA THR A 4 12.88 -0.05 -6.81
C THR A 4 12.34 0.29 -5.42
N ASP A 5 11.02 0.45 -5.31
CA ASP A 5 10.34 0.68 -4.04
C ASP A 5 9.05 -0.15 -4.00
N GLY A 6 8.65 -0.57 -2.81
CA GLY A 6 7.40 -1.27 -2.55
C GLY A 6 6.56 -0.50 -1.54
N SER A 7 5.32 -0.19 -1.89
CA SER A 7 4.38 0.50 -1.01
C SER A 7 3.17 -0.38 -0.77
N PRO A 8 2.95 -0.88 0.45
CA PRO A 8 1.73 -1.60 0.78
C PRO A 8 0.54 -0.64 0.72
N ARG A 9 -0.54 -1.11 0.10
CA ARG A 9 -1.80 -0.41 0.00
C ARG A 9 -2.90 -1.33 0.48
N GLY A 10 -3.71 -0.89 1.41
CA GLY A 10 -4.82 -1.66 1.96
C GLY A 10 -6.00 -0.74 2.23
N ASP A 11 -7.19 -1.32 2.22
CA ASP A 11 -8.44 -0.63 2.49
C ASP A 11 -9.45 -1.62 3.08
N ASP A 12 -10.56 -1.15 3.63
CA ASP A 12 -11.71 -1.97 4.03
C ASP A 12 -12.56 -2.44 2.83
N GLY A 13 -12.16 -2.07 1.61
CA GLY A 13 -12.75 -2.41 0.35
C GLY A 13 -11.70 -2.49 -0.77
N PRO A 14 -12.11 -2.37 -2.04
CA PRO A 14 -11.20 -2.36 -3.16
C PRO A 14 -10.19 -1.23 -3.11
N VAL A 15 -8.91 -1.57 -3.19
CA VAL A 15 -7.79 -0.60 -3.20
C VAL A 15 -7.71 0.17 -4.51
N VAL A 16 -8.22 -0.39 -5.59
CA VAL A 16 -8.25 0.21 -6.92
C VAL A 16 -9.67 0.24 -7.45
N THR A 17 -9.93 1.21 -8.33
CA THR A 17 -11.18 1.32 -9.10
C THR A 17 -10.85 1.21 -10.58
N GLU A 18 -11.60 0.39 -11.30
CA GLU A 18 -11.54 0.34 -12.75
C GLU A 18 -12.19 1.60 -13.33
N LEU A 19 -11.45 2.33 -14.15
CA LEU A 19 -11.96 3.46 -14.91
C LEU A 19 -12.48 3.00 -16.28
N ASP A 20 -11.78 2.05 -16.87
CA ASP A 20 -12.09 1.34 -18.10
C ASP A 20 -11.34 -0.02 -18.11
N PRO A 21 -11.57 -0.94 -19.08
CA PRO A 21 -10.94 -2.27 -19.08
C PRO A 21 -9.41 -2.30 -19.10
N LYS A 22 -8.75 -1.16 -19.32
CA LYS A 22 -7.29 -1.06 -19.36
C LYS A 22 -6.73 -0.04 -18.39
N THR A 23 -7.58 0.59 -17.58
CA THR A 23 -7.15 1.69 -16.70
C THR A 23 -7.67 1.51 -15.28
N LEU A 24 -6.74 1.46 -14.33
CA LEU A 24 -7.05 1.47 -12.90
C LEU A 24 -6.76 2.85 -12.31
N ALA A 25 -7.53 3.22 -11.30
CA ALA A 25 -7.26 4.38 -10.45
C ALA A 25 -7.09 3.93 -9.00
N MET A 26 -6.08 4.44 -8.34
CA MET A 26 -5.78 4.18 -6.93
C MET A 26 -5.63 5.50 -6.18
N PRO A 27 -6.45 5.78 -5.17
CA PRO A 27 -6.32 7.01 -4.38
C PRO A 27 -5.05 6.99 -3.54
N ASP A 28 -4.37 8.12 -3.46
CA ASP A 28 -3.23 8.31 -2.59
C ASP A 28 -3.68 9.02 -1.31
N TRP A 29 -4.06 8.23 -0.33
CA TRP A 29 -4.47 8.69 0.99
C TRP A 29 -3.29 9.13 1.84
N ARG A 30 -3.57 9.91 2.86
CA ARG A 30 -2.58 10.32 3.83
C ARG A 30 -1.94 9.08 4.48
N GLY A 31 -0.63 9.04 4.50
CA GLY A 31 0.16 7.97 5.11
C GLY A 31 1.35 8.52 5.90
N ASN A 32 2.44 7.79 5.92
CA ASN A 32 3.67 8.11 6.64
C ASN A 32 4.57 9.17 5.95
N ASN A 33 4.09 9.85 4.92
CA ASN A 33 4.83 10.81 4.09
C ASN A 33 6.05 10.22 3.35
N ARG A 34 6.16 8.91 3.25
CA ARG A 34 7.17 8.29 2.40
C ARG A 34 6.72 8.38 0.94
N LEU A 35 7.36 9.28 0.19
CA LEU A 35 6.94 9.63 -1.17
C LEU A 35 7.75 8.90 -2.25
N ASP A 36 8.56 7.90 -1.89
CA ASP A 36 9.49 7.25 -2.82
C ASP A 36 8.76 6.62 -4.01
N SER A 37 7.68 5.87 -3.79
CA SER A 37 6.88 5.31 -4.88
C SER A 37 6.28 6.39 -5.78
N LEU A 38 5.80 7.49 -5.23
CA LEU A 38 5.22 8.59 -6.03
C LEU A 38 6.31 9.30 -6.85
N ARG A 39 7.49 9.53 -6.27
CA ARG A 39 8.65 10.09 -6.98
C ARG A 39 9.12 9.17 -8.10
N ASN A 40 9.15 7.87 -7.86
CA ASN A 40 9.51 6.88 -8.86
C ASN A 40 8.51 6.88 -10.02
N ILE A 41 7.20 6.96 -9.74
CA ILE A 41 6.16 7.08 -10.76
C ILE A 41 6.36 8.33 -11.63
N VAL A 42 6.69 9.47 -11.01
CA VAL A 42 6.94 10.71 -11.75
C VAL A 42 8.20 10.60 -12.63
N SER A 43 9.21 9.86 -12.18
CA SER A 43 10.49 9.72 -12.90
C SER A 43 10.45 8.69 -14.03
N ASP A 44 9.76 7.58 -13.83
CA ASP A 44 9.78 6.42 -14.75
C ASP A 44 8.39 5.85 -14.97
N GLY A 45 7.39 6.11 -14.34
CA GLY A 45 6.03 5.63 -14.57
C GLY A 45 5.82 4.11 -14.56
N ARG A 46 6.84 3.27 -14.69
CA ARG A 46 6.67 1.81 -14.68
C ARG A 46 6.28 1.32 -13.29
N VAL A 47 5.21 0.52 -13.23
CA VAL A 47 4.70 -0.02 -11.97
C VAL A 47 4.34 -1.49 -12.11
N SER A 48 4.44 -2.19 -10.98
CA SER A 48 3.93 -3.54 -10.83
C SER A 48 3.11 -3.63 -9.56
N LEU A 49 1.87 -4.09 -9.67
CA LEU A 49 0.98 -4.31 -8.56
C LEU A 49 0.87 -5.81 -8.27
N MET A 50 0.77 -6.13 -7.00
CA MET A 50 0.51 -7.48 -6.52
C MET A 50 -0.72 -7.43 -5.62
N PHE A 51 -1.80 -8.05 -6.08
CA PHE A 51 -3.04 -8.13 -5.33
C PHE A 51 -3.09 -9.41 -4.52
N MET A 52 -3.25 -9.24 -3.22
CA MET A 52 -3.44 -10.32 -2.26
C MET A 52 -4.79 -10.12 -1.59
N VAL A 53 -5.62 -11.14 -1.64
CA VAL A 53 -6.95 -11.12 -1.00
C VAL A 53 -6.90 -12.04 0.21
N PRO A 54 -7.23 -11.57 1.41
CA PRO A 54 -7.24 -12.41 2.62
C PRO A 54 -8.04 -13.70 2.39
N GLY A 55 -7.45 -14.83 2.75
CA GLY A 55 -8.03 -16.16 2.57
C GLY A 55 -7.89 -16.76 1.17
N SER A 56 -7.51 -15.97 0.15
CA SER A 56 -7.23 -16.49 -1.19
C SER A 56 -5.74 -16.79 -1.37
N ASN A 57 -5.43 -17.97 -1.87
CA ASN A 57 -4.06 -18.34 -2.23
C ASN A 57 -3.64 -17.86 -3.63
N THR A 58 -4.58 -17.35 -4.40
CA THR A 58 -4.31 -16.82 -5.74
C THR A 58 -3.83 -15.37 -5.63
N VAL A 59 -2.68 -15.09 -6.22
CA VAL A 59 -2.13 -13.74 -6.33
C VAL A 59 -2.32 -13.26 -7.76
N VAL A 60 -2.88 -12.06 -7.93
CA VAL A 60 -3.01 -11.41 -9.24
C VAL A 60 -1.93 -10.33 -9.37
N ARG A 61 -1.27 -10.31 -10.51
CA ARG A 61 -0.27 -9.28 -10.85
C ARG A 61 -0.76 -8.42 -11.99
N VAL A 62 -0.49 -7.14 -11.88
CA VAL A 62 -0.73 -6.16 -12.94
C VAL A 62 0.56 -5.39 -13.17
N ASN A 63 1.08 -5.41 -14.38
CA ASN A 63 2.19 -4.57 -14.81
C ASN A 63 1.67 -3.49 -15.75
N GLY A 64 2.25 -2.30 -15.66
CA GLY A 64 1.83 -1.19 -16.49
C GLY A 64 2.63 0.08 -16.28
N THR A 65 2.06 1.18 -16.71
CA THR A 65 2.60 2.51 -16.47
C THR A 65 1.61 3.36 -15.68
N ALA A 66 2.12 4.14 -14.76
CA ALA A 66 1.32 5.00 -13.89
C ALA A 66 1.69 6.47 -14.08
N ARG A 67 0.74 7.33 -13.77
CA ARG A 67 0.93 8.77 -13.63
C ARG A 67 0.13 9.28 -12.44
N LEU A 68 0.59 10.36 -11.84
CA LEU A 68 -0.13 11.05 -10.78
C LEU A 68 -1.05 12.12 -11.37
N THR A 69 -2.21 12.31 -10.77
CA THR A 69 -3.11 13.39 -11.11
C THR A 69 -3.74 14.00 -9.85
N ALA A 70 -3.93 15.31 -9.88
CA ALA A 70 -4.69 16.08 -8.90
C ALA A 70 -6.03 16.55 -9.48
N ASP A 71 -6.52 15.94 -10.56
CA ASP A 71 -7.81 16.27 -11.16
C ASP A 71 -8.92 16.22 -10.12
N SER A 72 -9.65 17.31 -9.97
CA SER A 72 -10.66 17.48 -8.93
C SER A 72 -11.84 16.52 -9.08
N ALA A 73 -12.28 16.27 -10.31
CA ALA A 73 -13.40 15.38 -10.58
C ALA A 73 -13.03 13.93 -10.27
N LEU A 74 -11.82 13.51 -10.61
CA LEU A 74 -11.33 12.16 -10.28
C LEU A 74 -11.10 11.99 -8.78
N ARG A 75 -10.53 12.99 -8.10
CA ARG A 75 -10.35 12.96 -6.64
C ARG A 75 -11.67 12.87 -5.88
N ALA A 76 -12.68 13.61 -6.34
CA ALA A 76 -14.03 13.60 -5.76
C ALA A 76 -14.68 12.19 -5.81
N ARG A 77 -14.36 11.36 -6.80
CA ARG A 77 -14.86 9.97 -6.87
C ARG A 77 -14.39 9.09 -5.70
N PHE A 78 -13.32 9.47 -5.04
CA PHE A 78 -12.73 8.76 -3.90
C PHE A 78 -13.01 9.47 -2.57
N GLU A 79 -13.94 10.43 -2.54
CA GLU A 79 -14.25 11.12 -1.29
C GLU A 79 -14.75 10.16 -0.21
N ARG A 80 -14.18 10.27 1.00
CA ARG A 80 -14.60 9.52 2.19
C ARG A 80 -14.70 10.47 3.38
N GLN A 81 -15.84 10.46 4.04
CA GLN A 81 -16.09 11.28 5.25
C GLN A 81 -15.72 12.76 5.05
N GLY A 82 -16.03 13.32 3.87
CA GLY A 82 -15.70 14.69 3.51
C GLY A 82 -14.23 14.97 3.20
N ARG A 83 -13.40 13.94 3.06
CA ARG A 83 -11.99 14.06 2.70
C ARG A 83 -11.73 13.45 1.32
N GLN A 84 -10.87 14.09 0.57
CA GLN A 84 -10.41 13.60 -0.72
C GLN A 84 -8.92 13.23 -0.65
N PRO A 85 -8.47 12.24 -1.45
CA PRO A 85 -7.04 11.94 -1.53
C PRO A 85 -6.27 13.14 -2.08
N ALA A 86 -5.00 13.27 -1.72
CA ALA A 86 -4.14 14.34 -2.23
C ALA A 86 -3.96 14.23 -3.74
N THR A 87 -3.71 13.01 -4.22
CA THR A 87 -3.57 12.67 -5.63
C THR A 87 -4.24 11.32 -5.92
N VAL A 88 -4.41 11.02 -7.20
CA VAL A 88 -4.82 9.70 -7.68
C VAL A 88 -3.74 9.17 -8.60
N ILE A 89 -3.34 7.92 -8.38
CA ILE A 89 -2.44 7.18 -9.26
C ILE A 89 -3.30 6.54 -10.33
N VAL A 90 -3.13 6.97 -11.57
CA VAL A 90 -3.82 6.39 -12.74
C VAL A 90 -2.86 5.42 -13.43
N ILE A 91 -3.26 4.17 -13.57
CA ILE A 91 -2.42 3.07 -14.03
C ILE A 91 -2.99 2.55 -15.34
N GLN A 92 -2.21 2.65 -16.40
CA GLN A 92 -2.49 2.01 -17.68
C GLN A 92 -1.98 0.57 -17.64
N ILE A 93 -2.86 -0.39 -17.76
CA ILE A 93 -2.53 -1.82 -17.72
C ILE A 93 -1.85 -2.22 -19.03
N ALA A 94 -0.66 -2.84 -18.91
CA ALA A 94 0.02 -3.50 -20.01
C ALA A 94 -0.17 -5.02 -19.97
N GLU A 95 -0.19 -5.58 -18.76
CA GLU A 95 -0.24 -7.03 -18.56
C GLU A 95 -0.99 -7.37 -17.27
N VAL A 96 -1.79 -8.43 -17.31
CA VAL A 96 -2.44 -9.02 -16.13
C VAL A 96 -2.19 -10.53 -16.15
N TYR A 97 -1.76 -11.08 -15.02
CA TYR A 97 -1.58 -12.52 -14.88
C TYR A 97 -1.75 -12.99 -13.43
N THR A 98 -2.00 -14.27 -13.28
CA THR A 98 -2.06 -14.92 -11.96
C THR A 98 -0.73 -15.60 -11.64
N GLN A 99 -0.32 -15.53 -10.38
CA GLN A 99 0.83 -16.27 -9.89
C GLN A 99 0.40 -17.56 -9.20
N CYS A 100 1.29 -18.56 -9.26
CA CYS A 100 1.11 -19.84 -8.62
C CYS A 100 0.89 -19.70 -7.10
N ALA A 101 -0.16 -20.32 -6.61
CA ALA A 101 -0.54 -20.34 -5.19
C ALA A 101 0.48 -21.07 -4.26
N ARG A 102 1.41 -21.83 -4.81
CA ARG A 102 2.28 -22.72 -4.02
C ARG A 102 3.08 -22.01 -2.94
N ALA A 103 3.56 -20.81 -3.18
CA ALA A 103 4.33 -20.05 -2.19
C ALA A 103 3.44 -19.66 -0.99
N VAL A 104 2.26 -19.14 -1.25
CA VAL A 104 1.27 -18.75 -0.23
C VAL A 104 0.82 -19.96 0.60
N ILE A 105 0.56 -21.11 -0.08
CA ILE A 105 0.17 -22.36 0.58
C ILE A 105 1.31 -22.90 1.45
N ARG A 106 2.53 -22.98 0.93
CA ARG A 106 3.67 -23.50 1.71
C ARG A 106 4.01 -22.62 2.91
N ALA A 107 3.86 -21.31 2.77
CA ALA A 107 4.07 -20.37 3.88
C ALA A 107 2.94 -20.43 4.92
N GLY A 108 1.79 -21.00 4.58
CA GLY A 108 0.60 -20.94 5.43
C GLY A 108 0.18 -19.49 5.71
N LEU A 109 0.37 -18.61 4.73
CA LEU A 109 0.31 -17.15 4.93
C LEU A 109 -0.98 -16.66 5.60
N TRP A 110 -2.11 -17.34 5.35
CA TRP A 110 -3.41 -16.98 5.92
C TRP A 110 -3.81 -17.82 7.14
N SER A 111 -3.01 -18.78 7.55
CA SER A 111 -3.36 -19.74 8.61
C SER A 111 -2.34 -19.85 9.74
N ARG A 112 -1.12 -19.32 9.54
CA ARG A 112 -0.07 -19.33 10.56
C ARG A 112 0.01 -17.95 11.22
N ASP A 113 0.38 -17.97 12.48
CA ASP A 113 0.81 -16.79 13.23
C ASP A 113 2.24 -17.05 13.72
N ASP A 114 3.20 -16.47 13.04
CA ASP A 114 4.62 -16.57 13.37
C ASP A 114 5.13 -15.22 13.94
N ALA A 115 4.23 -14.36 14.43
CA ALA A 115 4.61 -13.06 14.97
C ALA A 115 5.21 -13.13 16.38
N GLU A 116 5.01 -14.25 17.11
CA GLU A 116 5.56 -14.42 18.43
C GLU A 116 7.10 -14.34 18.41
N GLY A 117 7.67 -13.49 19.26
CA GLY A 117 9.12 -13.28 19.37
C GLY A 117 9.72 -12.37 18.32
N LEU A 118 8.93 -11.83 17.38
CA LEU A 118 9.43 -10.80 16.48
C LEU A 118 9.47 -9.42 17.18
N PRO A 119 10.47 -8.60 16.86
CA PRO A 119 10.51 -7.24 17.38
C PRO A 119 9.32 -6.42 16.88
N SER A 120 8.75 -5.63 17.76
CA SER A 120 7.70 -4.68 17.41
C SER A 120 8.24 -3.51 16.58
N ALA A 121 7.34 -2.69 16.01
CA ALA A 121 7.74 -1.45 15.35
C ALA A 121 8.41 -0.49 16.34
N GLY A 122 7.96 -0.46 17.59
CA GLY A 122 8.56 0.32 18.66
C GLY A 122 9.97 -0.17 19.00
N ASP A 123 10.20 -1.49 19.05
CA ASP A 123 11.53 -2.05 19.29
C ASP A 123 12.51 -1.69 18.17
N ILE A 124 12.07 -1.83 16.91
CA ILE A 124 12.89 -1.49 15.74
C ILE A 124 13.27 0.00 15.76
N LEU A 125 12.30 0.88 16.04
CA LEU A 125 12.56 2.32 16.11
C LEU A 125 13.51 2.67 17.26
N ALA A 126 13.34 2.07 18.42
CA ALA A 126 14.23 2.29 19.57
C ALA A 126 15.66 1.88 19.23
N GLU A 127 15.87 0.74 18.59
CA GLU A 127 17.19 0.30 18.16
C GLU A 127 17.81 1.27 17.14
N MET A 128 17.05 1.66 16.13
CA MET A 128 17.52 2.56 15.07
C MET A 128 17.83 3.97 15.56
N SER A 129 17.08 4.47 16.54
CA SER A 129 17.23 5.81 17.10
C SER A 129 18.12 5.85 18.35
N GLN A 130 18.74 4.74 18.73
CA GLN A 130 19.52 4.60 19.97
C GLN A 130 18.71 4.98 21.22
N GLY A 131 17.41 4.68 21.21
CA GLY A 131 16.50 4.92 22.32
C GLY A 131 15.84 6.30 22.36
N GLU A 132 16.10 7.16 21.38
CA GLU A 132 15.47 8.49 21.31
C GLU A 132 13.98 8.40 20.96
N GLU A 133 13.60 7.42 20.14
CA GLU A 133 12.21 7.19 19.72
C GLU A 133 11.85 5.70 19.83
N GLY A 134 10.56 5.40 19.85
CA GLY A 134 10.08 4.00 19.81
C GLY A 134 9.76 3.41 21.17
N GLY A 135 10.03 2.12 21.32
CA GLY A 135 9.79 1.35 22.53
C GLY A 135 8.30 1.07 22.84
N ALA A 136 8.04 0.50 24.01
CA ALA A 136 6.71 0.05 24.42
C ALA A 136 5.66 1.18 24.44
N ALA A 137 6.06 2.40 24.76
CA ALA A 137 5.15 3.56 24.77
C ALA A 137 4.67 3.90 23.34
N TYR A 138 5.54 3.77 22.34
CA TYR A 138 5.21 3.96 20.94
C TYR A 138 4.16 2.93 20.50
N ASP A 139 4.36 1.65 20.82
CA ASP A 139 3.46 0.57 20.45
C ASP A 139 2.11 0.71 21.15
N ALA A 140 2.09 1.06 22.44
CA ALA A 140 0.87 1.28 23.17
C ALA A 140 0.03 2.45 22.62
N ALA A 141 0.68 3.50 22.10
CA ALA A 141 0.01 4.66 21.53
C ALA A 141 -0.47 4.42 20.07
N TRP A 142 0.08 3.41 19.39
CA TRP A 142 -0.15 3.18 17.96
C TRP A 142 -1.62 2.97 17.58
N PRO A 143 -2.42 2.09 18.25
CA PRO A 143 -3.79 1.84 17.83
C PRO A 143 -4.65 3.11 17.83
N ALA A 144 -4.56 3.93 18.89
CA ALA A 144 -5.32 5.16 19.01
C ALA A 144 -4.89 6.23 18.00
N ARG A 145 -3.58 6.28 17.67
CA ARG A 145 -3.04 7.17 16.65
C ARG A 145 -3.44 6.71 15.25
N ALA A 146 -3.34 5.42 14.96
CA ALA A 146 -3.75 4.84 13.70
C ALA A 146 -5.22 5.12 13.41
N ALA A 147 -6.12 4.88 14.37
CA ALA A 147 -7.56 5.13 14.22
C ALA A 147 -7.88 6.60 13.84
N LYS A 148 -7.06 7.56 14.25
CA LYS A 148 -7.24 8.99 13.92
C LYS A 148 -6.62 9.42 12.59
N THR A 149 -5.72 8.61 12.04
CA THR A 149 -4.88 8.99 10.89
C THR A 149 -5.06 8.09 9.67
N MET A 150 -5.83 7.02 9.80
CA MET A 150 -6.18 6.10 8.71
C MET A 150 -7.16 6.77 7.79
N TRP A 151 -7.27 7.58 7.11
CA TRP A 151 -8.15 8.35 6.21
C TRP A 151 -8.22 9.86 6.49
#